data_d789f4e717f8dd36724252aa6a38fbc6
#
_entry.id   d789f4e717f8dd36724252aa6a38fbc6
#
_cell.length_a   1.000
_cell.length_b   1.000
_cell.length_c   1.000
_cell.angle_alpha   90.00
_cell.angle_beta   90.00
_cell.angle_gamma   90.00
#
_symmetry.space_group_name_H-M   'P 1'
#
loop_
_entity.id
_entity.type
_entity.pdbx_description
1 polymer ?
#
loop_
_entity_poly.entity_id
_entity_poly.type
_entity_poly.pdbx_seq_one_letter_code
_entity_poly.pdbx_strand_id
1 'polypeptide(L)'
;MPAQTETSGVDSGWIVSRLARPVPMRTSFVELRNSKLLKQPLRLSGEYQRPRADTLVRQVHAPYRETTTIVTSTGGAGQATIVRDGKSRTVSLARVPELAVLYANFSALLAGDQTVLNRYYRITTAGSRERWILTLAPKDAALAAKVRRIVLYGRGAELRCIETEQAGTGQTQRTLLASAALASDGQALEALPALCRGEV
;
A
#
# COMPACT_ATOMS: atom_id res chain seq x y z
N MET A 1 -20.12 -39.50 -12.40
CA MET A 1 -19.41 -38.73 -11.34
C MET A 1 -19.05 -37.37 -11.93
N PRO A 2 -19.61 -36.26 -11.48
CA PRO A 2 -19.18 -34.96 -12.00
C PRO A 2 -17.81 -34.64 -11.40
N ALA A 3 -16.86 -34.36 -12.28
CA ALA A 3 -15.56 -33.83 -11.91
C ALA A 3 -15.77 -32.47 -11.21
N GLN A 4 -15.43 -32.38 -9.96
CA GLN A 4 -15.32 -31.11 -9.26
C GLN A 4 -14.16 -30.36 -9.90
N THR A 5 -14.47 -29.35 -10.69
CA THR A 5 -13.52 -28.34 -11.13
C THR A 5 -13.10 -27.59 -9.89
N GLU A 6 -12.00 -28.00 -9.27
CA GLU A 6 -11.34 -27.18 -8.27
C GLU A 6 -10.95 -25.87 -8.94
N THR A 7 -11.74 -24.86 -8.70
CA THR A 7 -11.35 -23.48 -8.98
C THR A 7 -10.16 -23.21 -8.06
N SER A 8 -8.94 -23.38 -8.56
CA SER A 8 -7.71 -23.09 -7.83
C SER A 8 -7.58 -21.58 -7.64
N GLY A 9 -8.50 -21.03 -6.84
CA GLY A 9 -8.43 -19.66 -6.38
C GLY A 9 -7.16 -19.50 -5.53
N VAL A 10 -6.47 -18.39 -5.69
CA VAL A 10 -5.35 -18.05 -4.81
C VAL A 10 -5.86 -17.72 -3.42
N ASP A 11 -5.24 -18.28 -2.37
CA ASP A 11 -5.58 -17.97 -0.98
C ASP A 11 -4.72 -16.82 -0.43
N SER A 12 -5.24 -16.15 0.60
CA SER A 12 -4.58 -15.01 1.23
C SER A 12 -3.28 -15.40 1.94
N GLY A 13 -3.20 -16.59 2.50
CA GLY A 13 -1.99 -17.09 3.17
C GLY A 13 -0.84 -17.22 2.18
N TRP A 14 -1.10 -17.77 1.00
CA TRP A 14 -0.10 -17.86 -0.05
C TRP A 14 0.37 -16.46 -0.47
N ILE A 15 -0.56 -15.52 -0.73
CA ILE A 15 -0.21 -14.15 -1.13
C ILE A 15 0.68 -13.50 -0.07
N VAL A 16 0.22 -13.47 1.18
CA VAL A 16 0.91 -12.78 2.27
C VAL A 16 2.29 -13.40 2.51
N SER A 17 2.42 -14.74 2.44
CA SER A 17 3.72 -15.41 2.56
C SER A 17 4.69 -15.03 1.44
N ARG A 18 4.19 -14.79 0.21
CA ARG A 18 5.02 -14.38 -0.93
C ARG A 18 5.42 -12.91 -0.90
N LEU A 19 4.65 -12.07 -0.20
CA LEU A 19 4.97 -10.66 -0.03
C LEU A 19 6.00 -10.41 1.08
N ALA A 20 6.25 -11.38 1.95
CA ALA A 20 7.26 -11.27 3.00
C ALA A 20 8.63 -10.89 2.40
N ARG A 21 9.25 -9.87 2.95
CA ARG A 21 10.57 -9.38 2.54
C ARG A 21 11.45 -9.18 3.75
N PRO A 22 12.67 -9.71 3.76
CA PRO A 22 13.64 -9.42 4.80
C PRO A 22 14.04 -7.94 4.75
N VAL A 23 14.52 -7.44 5.87
CA VAL A 23 15.17 -6.13 5.95
C VAL A 23 16.67 -6.30 5.69
N PRO A 24 17.33 -5.30 5.05
CA PRO A 24 16.77 -4.08 4.50
C PRO A 24 16.08 -4.32 3.14
N MET A 25 15.03 -3.53 2.84
CA MET A 25 14.38 -3.58 1.54
C MET A 25 14.10 -2.18 0.99
N ARG A 26 13.98 -2.10 -0.34
CA ARG A 26 13.60 -0.89 -1.08
C ARG A 26 12.61 -1.23 -2.18
N THR A 27 11.74 -0.29 -2.50
CA THR A 27 10.85 -0.39 -3.66
C THR A 27 10.48 0.98 -4.19
N SER A 28 10.53 1.15 -5.50
CA SER A 28 10.06 2.37 -6.16
C SER A 28 8.55 2.48 -6.08
N PHE A 29 8.04 3.70 -6.00
CA PHE A 29 6.61 3.96 -6.08
C PHE A 29 6.27 5.12 -7.01
N VAL A 30 5.07 5.06 -7.59
CA VAL A 30 4.38 6.18 -8.20
C VAL A 30 2.98 6.25 -7.60
N GLU A 31 2.64 7.38 -6.99
CA GLU A 31 1.36 7.60 -6.33
C GLU A 31 0.53 8.63 -7.10
N LEU A 32 -0.73 8.30 -7.32
CA LEU A 32 -1.74 9.21 -7.82
C LEU A 32 -2.63 9.64 -6.67
N ARG A 33 -2.51 10.90 -6.30
CA ARG A 33 -3.28 11.51 -5.21
C ARG A 33 -4.33 12.45 -5.77
N ASN A 34 -5.59 12.10 -5.57
CA ASN A 34 -6.70 12.98 -5.89
C ASN A 34 -6.83 14.07 -4.82
N SER A 35 -7.14 15.29 -5.28
CA SER A 35 -7.47 16.41 -4.40
C SER A 35 -8.62 17.20 -5.03
N LYS A 36 -9.58 17.63 -4.21
CA LYS A 36 -10.67 18.52 -4.65
C LYS A 36 -10.17 19.87 -5.17
N LEU A 37 -8.94 20.24 -4.80
CA LEU A 37 -8.30 21.50 -5.20
C LEU A 37 -7.56 21.41 -6.54
N LEU A 38 -7.37 20.19 -7.06
CA LEU A 38 -6.63 19.94 -8.29
C LEU A 38 -7.56 19.48 -9.41
N LYS A 39 -7.37 20.02 -10.59
CA LYS A 39 -8.10 19.60 -11.81
C LYS A 39 -7.71 18.19 -12.26
N GLN A 40 -6.50 17.76 -11.93
CA GLN A 40 -5.96 16.44 -12.25
C GLN A 40 -5.29 15.83 -11.00
N PRO A 41 -5.19 14.50 -10.90
CA PRO A 41 -4.45 13.87 -9.82
C PRO A 41 -3.00 14.35 -9.76
N LEU A 42 -2.50 14.59 -8.55
CA LEU A 42 -1.08 14.84 -8.34
C LEU A 42 -0.32 13.51 -8.47
N ARG A 43 0.66 13.49 -9.38
CA ARG A 43 1.59 12.36 -9.51
C ARG A 43 2.81 12.60 -8.63
N LEU A 44 3.03 11.71 -7.67
CA LEU A 44 4.22 11.65 -6.83
C LEU A 44 5.07 10.45 -7.23
N SER A 45 6.37 10.60 -7.23
CA SER A 45 7.29 9.46 -7.43
C SER A 45 8.38 9.46 -6.38
N GLY A 46 8.88 8.27 -6.04
CA GLY A 46 9.90 8.12 -5.03
C GLY A 46 10.19 6.67 -4.68
N GLU A 47 10.64 6.47 -3.45
CA GLU A 47 11.05 5.18 -2.96
C GLU A 47 10.54 4.94 -1.53
N TYR A 48 10.04 3.74 -1.27
CA TYR A 48 9.89 3.20 0.08
C TYR A 48 11.13 2.42 0.46
N GLN A 49 11.60 2.61 1.69
CA GLN A 49 12.72 1.88 2.28
C GLN A 49 12.29 1.33 3.64
N ARG A 50 12.71 0.12 3.94
CA ARG A 50 12.55 -0.50 5.25
C ARG A 50 13.92 -0.98 5.72
N PRO A 51 14.73 -0.07 6.29
CA PRO A 51 16.10 -0.40 6.72
C PRO A 51 16.12 -1.37 7.91
N ARG A 52 15.09 -1.32 8.76
CA ARG A 52 14.89 -2.18 9.93
C ARG A 52 13.43 -2.54 10.08
N ALA A 53 13.13 -3.56 10.87
CA ALA A 53 11.77 -4.05 11.08
C ALA A 53 10.81 -2.98 11.65
N ASP A 54 11.32 -2.08 12.47
CA ASP A 54 10.61 -1.01 13.16
C ASP A 54 10.56 0.33 12.40
N THR A 55 11.20 0.41 11.22
CA THR A 55 11.40 1.68 10.51
C THR A 55 10.93 1.58 9.06
N LEU A 56 10.05 2.50 8.67
CA LEU A 56 9.64 2.70 7.29
C LEU A 56 10.00 4.13 6.86
N VAL A 57 10.66 4.27 5.73
CA VAL A 57 11.01 5.56 5.13
C VAL A 57 10.30 5.68 3.78
N ARG A 58 9.61 6.79 3.58
CA ARG A 58 9.03 7.19 2.30
C ARG A 58 9.76 8.43 1.80
N GLN A 59 10.46 8.31 0.69
CA GLN A 59 11.14 9.42 0.04
C GLN A 59 10.38 9.81 -1.22
N VAL A 60 9.84 11.01 -1.27
CA VAL A 60 9.30 11.62 -2.48
C VAL A 60 10.43 12.36 -3.19
N HIS A 61 10.60 12.09 -4.47
CA HIS A 61 11.63 12.71 -5.32
C HIS A 61 11.03 13.77 -6.25
N ALA A 62 9.79 13.57 -6.69
CA ALA A 62 9.08 14.49 -7.57
C ALA A 62 7.58 14.51 -7.22
N PRO A 63 6.88 15.65 -7.40
CA PRO A 63 7.34 16.94 -7.94
C PRO A 63 8.08 17.81 -6.91
N TYR A 64 8.18 17.36 -5.67
CA TYR A 64 8.92 18.01 -4.58
C TYR A 64 9.72 16.97 -3.81
N ARG A 65 10.66 17.41 -2.99
CA ARG A 65 11.42 16.52 -2.12
C ARG A 65 10.82 16.49 -0.72
N GLU A 66 10.50 15.30 -0.26
CA GLU A 66 9.99 15.07 1.10
C GLU A 66 10.45 13.70 1.59
N THR A 67 10.88 13.64 2.82
CA THR A 67 11.20 12.36 3.48
C THR A 67 10.30 12.22 4.70
N THR A 68 9.53 11.15 4.75
CA THR A 68 8.76 10.74 5.93
C THR A 68 9.39 9.48 6.52
N THR A 69 9.86 9.56 7.75
CA THR A 69 10.41 8.43 8.49
C THR A 69 9.45 8.06 9.61
N ILE A 70 8.96 6.83 9.59
CA ILE A 70 8.09 6.28 10.63
C ILE A 70 8.90 5.27 11.43
N VAL A 71 8.96 5.47 12.75
CA VAL A 71 9.61 4.56 13.68
C VAL A 71 8.57 4.12 14.72
N THR A 72 8.45 2.82 14.94
CA THR A 72 7.58 2.26 15.95
C THR A 72 8.40 1.65 17.08
N SER A 73 7.88 1.71 18.29
CA SER A 73 8.43 1.02 19.46
C SER A 73 7.57 -0.18 19.85
N THR A 74 8.12 -1.02 20.70
CA THR A 74 7.40 -2.13 21.33
C THR A 74 6.15 -1.58 22.04
N GLY A 75 4.98 -2.16 21.76
CA GLY A 75 3.70 -1.68 22.31
C GLY A 75 2.89 -0.77 21.37
N GLY A 76 3.36 -0.52 20.12
CA GLY A 76 2.58 0.18 19.09
C GLY A 76 2.65 1.71 19.16
N ALA A 77 3.40 2.27 20.11
CA ALA A 77 3.73 3.69 20.07
C ALA A 77 4.68 3.98 18.91
N GLY A 78 4.49 5.10 18.23
CA GLY A 78 5.32 5.45 17.10
C GLY A 78 5.35 6.94 16.82
N GLN A 79 6.35 7.34 16.05
CA GLN A 79 6.56 8.70 15.62
C GLN A 79 6.77 8.74 14.10
N ALA A 80 6.25 9.77 13.47
CA ALA A 80 6.55 10.12 12.09
C ALA A 80 7.32 11.44 12.06
N THR A 81 8.50 11.43 11.45
CA THR A 81 9.29 12.62 11.17
C THR A 81 9.19 12.96 9.71
N ILE A 82 8.70 14.14 9.39
CA ILE A 82 8.52 14.63 8.02
C ILE A 82 9.53 15.75 7.80
N VAL A 83 10.38 15.60 6.80
CA VAL A 83 11.37 16.59 6.36
C VAL A 83 11.01 17.07 4.98
N ARG A 84 10.76 18.37 4.82
CA ARG A 84 10.44 19.00 3.55
C ARG A 84 11.02 20.42 3.52
N ASP A 85 11.67 20.80 2.42
CA ASP A 85 12.26 22.12 2.21
C ASP A 85 13.15 22.58 3.38
N GLY A 86 13.96 21.66 3.92
CA GLY A 86 14.85 21.90 5.05
C GLY A 86 14.17 22.03 6.41
N LYS A 87 12.83 21.95 6.46
CA LYS A 87 12.05 21.98 7.70
C LYS A 87 11.72 20.57 8.15
N SER A 88 11.87 20.30 9.44
CA SER A 88 11.54 19.02 10.05
C SER A 88 10.39 19.17 11.03
N ARG A 89 9.47 18.22 10.98
CA ARG A 89 8.34 18.11 11.93
C ARG A 89 8.19 16.67 12.37
N THR A 90 8.17 16.46 13.68
CA THR A 90 7.89 15.15 14.27
C THR A 90 6.50 15.14 14.90
N VAL A 91 5.73 14.12 14.62
CA VAL A 91 4.39 13.92 15.14
C VAL A 91 4.22 12.50 15.69
N SER A 92 3.44 12.35 16.76
CA SER A 92 3.04 11.03 17.22
C SER A 92 2.09 10.39 16.22
N LEU A 93 2.26 9.08 15.93
CA LEU A 93 1.34 8.33 15.07
C LEU A 93 -0.10 8.33 15.60
N ALA A 94 -0.29 8.47 16.91
CA ALA A 94 -1.62 8.61 17.49
C ALA A 94 -2.37 9.87 17.00
N ARG A 95 -1.65 10.88 16.55
CA ARG A 95 -2.21 12.12 15.98
C ARG A 95 -2.38 12.11 14.47
N VAL A 96 -1.81 11.10 13.80
CA VAL A 96 -1.83 10.96 12.33
C VAL A 96 -2.25 9.52 11.97
N PRO A 97 -3.51 9.17 12.23
CA PRO A 97 -3.99 7.79 12.10
C PRO A 97 -3.80 7.22 10.68
N GLU A 98 -3.81 8.06 9.64
CA GLU A 98 -3.57 7.62 8.26
C GLU A 98 -2.16 7.07 8.06
N LEU A 99 -1.14 7.70 8.66
CA LEU A 99 0.24 7.19 8.62
C LEU A 99 0.39 5.93 9.48
N ALA A 100 -0.29 5.87 10.62
CA ALA A 100 -0.30 4.68 11.46
C ALA A 100 -0.87 3.46 10.71
N VAL A 101 -1.97 3.63 10.01
CA VAL A 101 -2.60 2.59 9.19
C VAL A 101 -1.69 2.17 8.03
N LEU A 102 -1.13 3.13 7.30
CA LEU A 102 -0.19 2.85 6.22
C LEU A 102 0.99 2.00 6.72
N TYR A 103 1.60 2.41 7.84
CA TYR A 103 2.70 1.69 8.44
C TYR A 103 2.31 0.27 8.87
N ALA A 104 1.19 0.13 9.59
CA ALA A 104 0.74 -1.16 10.10
C ALA A 104 0.47 -2.15 8.96
N ASN A 105 -0.21 -1.71 7.90
CA ASN A 105 -0.51 -2.53 6.73
C ASN A 105 0.75 -2.95 5.99
N PHE A 106 1.65 -2.00 5.72
CA PHE A 106 2.90 -2.29 5.03
C PHE A 106 3.78 -3.25 5.86
N SER A 107 3.89 -3.01 7.16
CA SER A 107 4.68 -3.85 8.05
C SER A 107 4.14 -5.26 8.15
N ALA A 108 2.82 -5.44 8.28
CA ALA A 108 2.19 -6.76 8.35
C ALA A 108 2.35 -7.53 7.03
N LEU A 109 2.16 -6.87 5.89
CA LEU A 109 2.35 -7.48 4.56
C LEU A 109 3.81 -7.92 4.37
N LEU A 110 4.77 -7.04 4.68
CA LEU A 110 6.20 -7.31 4.51
C LEU A 110 6.76 -8.30 5.54
N ALA A 111 6.10 -8.45 6.69
CA ALA A 111 6.41 -9.48 7.67
C ALA A 111 5.80 -10.84 7.32
N GLY A 112 4.85 -10.89 6.37
CA GLY A 112 4.09 -12.10 6.08
C GLY A 112 3.10 -12.47 7.19
N ASP A 113 2.69 -11.49 8.00
CA ASP A 113 1.85 -11.72 9.18
C ASP A 113 0.36 -11.64 8.85
N GLN A 114 -0.18 -12.78 8.38
CA GLN A 114 -1.60 -12.91 8.09
C GLN A 114 -2.47 -12.78 9.34
N THR A 115 -1.97 -13.16 10.52
CA THR A 115 -2.73 -13.09 11.77
C THR A 115 -3.04 -11.65 12.13
N VAL A 116 -2.06 -10.77 12.00
CA VAL A 116 -2.25 -9.32 12.20
C VAL A 116 -3.24 -8.77 11.19
N LEU A 117 -3.09 -9.10 9.91
CA LEU A 117 -4.03 -8.64 8.87
C LEU A 117 -5.46 -9.11 9.16
N ASN A 118 -5.65 -10.38 9.51
CA ASN A 118 -6.96 -10.94 9.84
C ASN A 118 -7.59 -10.30 11.09
N ARG A 119 -6.80 -9.78 12.01
CA ARG A 119 -7.30 -9.07 13.19
C ARG A 119 -8.00 -7.77 12.80
N TYR A 120 -7.43 -7.01 11.87
CA TYR A 120 -7.90 -5.67 11.52
C TYR A 120 -8.80 -5.64 10.28
N TYR A 121 -8.75 -6.67 9.41
CA TYR A 121 -9.46 -6.68 8.13
C TYR A 121 -10.24 -7.96 7.89
N ARG A 122 -11.35 -7.84 7.16
CA ARG A 122 -11.91 -8.93 6.39
C ARG A 122 -11.14 -9.01 5.09
N ILE A 123 -10.63 -10.21 4.78
CA ILE A 123 -9.76 -10.44 3.63
C ILE A 123 -10.50 -11.28 2.61
N THR A 124 -10.50 -10.85 1.35
CA THR A 124 -10.98 -11.63 0.22
C THR A 124 -9.92 -11.64 -0.88
N THR A 125 -9.90 -12.71 -1.67
CA THR A 125 -8.95 -12.90 -2.76
C THR A 125 -9.65 -13.21 -4.06
N ALA A 126 -9.02 -12.87 -5.18
CA ALA A 126 -9.47 -13.23 -6.52
C ALA A 126 -8.26 -13.45 -7.44
N GLY A 127 -8.49 -14.16 -8.55
CA GLY A 127 -7.47 -14.43 -9.55
C GLY A 127 -6.67 -15.69 -9.30
N SER A 128 -5.47 -15.73 -9.83
CA SER A 128 -4.53 -16.87 -9.77
C SER A 128 -3.20 -16.46 -9.12
N ARG A 129 -2.28 -17.40 -8.93
CA ARG A 129 -0.93 -17.10 -8.43
C ARG A 129 -0.12 -16.21 -9.36
N GLU A 130 -0.42 -16.20 -10.65
CA GLU A 130 0.23 -15.34 -11.63
C GLU A 130 -0.33 -13.92 -11.63
N ARG A 131 -1.63 -13.77 -11.33
CA ARG A 131 -2.30 -12.47 -11.23
C ARG A 131 -3.36 -12.53 -10.15
N TRP A 132 -3.06 -11.96 -9.01
CA TRP A 132 -3.92 -12.01 -7.84
C TRP A 132 -4.39 -10.63 -7.39
N ILE A 133 -5.54 -10.62 -6.72
CA ILE A 133 -6.12 -9.46 -6.06
C ILE A 133 -6.37 -9.86 -4.61
N LEU A 134 -5.93 -9.01 -3.68
CA LEU A 134 -6.20 -9.13 -2.25
C LEU A 134 -6.95 -7.90 -1.79
N THR A 135 -8.15 -8.08 -1.29
CA THR A 135 -9.00 -6.98 -0.79
C THR A 135 -9.08 -7.02 0.72
N LEU A 136 -8.80 -5.89 1.35
CA LEU A 136 -8.82 -5.67 2.78
C LEU A 136 -9.96 -4.70 3.12
N ALA A 137 -10.99 -5.15 3.82
CA ALA A 137 -12.07 -4.31 4.32
C ALA A 137 -11.93 -4.13 5.83
N PRO A 138 -11.77 -2.89 6.34
CA PRO A 138 -11.59 -2.65 7.77
C PRO A 138 -12.71 -3.22 8.62
N LYS A 139 -12.36 -3.81 9.76
CA LYS A 139 -13.32 -4.27 10.78
C LYS A 139 -13.63 -3.20 11.82
N ASP A 140 -12.67 -2.35 12.10
CA ASP A 140 -12.82 -1.24 13.03
C ASP A 140 -13.69 -0.12 12.43
N ALA A 141 -14.67 0.36 13.18
CA ALA A 141 -15.63 1.35 12.70
C ALA A 141 -15.00 2.72 12.43
N ALA A 142 -14.01 3.13 13.22
CA ALA A 142 -13.34 4.42 13.03
C ALA A 142 -12.49 4.42 11.78
N LEU A 143 -11.81 3.30 11.49
CA LEU A 143 -11.06 3.12 10.25
C LEU A 143 -12.01 2.98 9.05
N ALA A 144 -13.09 2.21 9.17
CA ALA A 144 -14.09 2.02 8.12
C ALA A 144 -14.81 3.33 7.74
N ALA A 145 -14.93 4.28 8.67
CA ALA A 145 -15.46 5.61 8.40
C ALA A 145 -14.56 6.46 7.49
N LYS A 146 -13.27 6.12 7.39
CA LYS A 146 -12.29 6.84 6.56
C LYS A 146 -11.89 6.05 5.32
N VAL A 147 -11.69 4.74 5.45
CA VAL A 147 -11.24 3.84 4.40
C VAL A 147 -12.28 2.76 4.19
N ARG A 148 -12.89 2.75 3.00
CA ARG A 148 -13.89 1.73 2.64
C ARG A 148 -13.25 0.38 2.41
N ARG A 149 -12.16 0.35 1.63
CA ARG A 149 -11.36 -0.85 1.34
C ARG A 149 -9.98 -0.48 0.82
N ILE A 150 -9.07 -1.43 0.95
CA ILE A 150 -7.75 -1.39 0.34
C ILE A 150 -7.66 -2.60 -0.59
N VAL A 151 -7.29 -2.38 -1.84
CA VAL A 151 -7.14 -3.44 -2.84
C VAL A 151 -5.69 -3.51 -3.29
N LEU A 152 -5.10 -4.68 -3.16
CA LEU A 152 -3.74 -4.97 -3.58
C LEU A 152 -3.78 -5.81 -4.85
N TYR A 153 -2.98 -5.41 -5.82
CA TYR A 153 -2.81 -6.12 -7.08
C TYR A 153 -1.38 -6.62 -7.19
N GLY A 154 -1.22 -7.89 -7.53
CA GLY A 154 0.11 -8.45 -7.65
C GLY A 154 0.25 -9.55 -8.70
N ARG A 155 1.50 -9.95 -8.90
CA ARG A 155 1.89 -11.01 -9.82
C ARG A 155 2.97 -11.86 -9.15
N GLY A 156 2.70 -13.15 -8.96
CA GLY A 156 3.66 -14.02 -8.25
C GLY A 156 3.99 -13.49 -6.86
N ALA A 157 5.25 -13.20 -6.61
CA ALA A 157 5.74 -12.65 -5.35
C ALA A 157 5.83 -11.10 -5.32
N GLU A 158 5.35 -10.42 -6.36
CA GLU A 158 5.45 -8.98 -6.49
C GLU A 158 4.13 -8.29 -6.19
N LEU A 159 4.13 -7.35 -5.24
CA LEU A 159 3.07 -6.38 -5.05
C LEU A 159 3.29 -5.23 -6.03
N ARG A 160 2.35 -5.06 -6.96
CA ARG A 160 2.45 -4.09 -8.05
C ARG A 160 1.70 -2.80 -7.80
N CYS A 161 0.58 -2.87 -7.13
CA CYS A 161 -0.23 -1.69 -6.85
C CYS A 161 -1.09 -1.85 -5.61
N ILE A 162 -1.34 -0.71 -4.97
CA ILE A 162 -2.30 -0.57 -3.87
C ILE A 162 -3.30 0.51 -4.27
N GLU A 163 -4.58 0.18 -4.27
CA GLU A 163 -5.68 1.14 -4.36
C GLU A 163 -6.33 1.28 -2.98
N THR A 164 -6.46 2.51 -2.50
CA THR A 164 -7.20 2.83 -1.27
C THR A 164 -8.44 3.63 -1.62
N GLU A 165 -9.60 3.05 -1.40
CA GLU A 165 -10.90 3.70 -1.61
C GLU A 165 -11.33 4.41 -0.32
N GLN A 166 -11.50 5.72 -0.38
CA GLN A 166 -11.95 6.52 0.75
C GLN A 166 -13.44 6.36 0.98
N ALA A 167 -13.85 6.19 2.24
CA ALA A 167 -15.25 6.23 2.62
C ALA A 167 -15.81 7.65 2.42
N GLY A 168 -17.09 7.74 2.07
CA GLY A 168 -17.79 9.02 1.92
C GLY A 168 -17.56 9.73 0.59
N THR A 169 -16.36 9.78 0.07
CA THR A 169 -16.04 10.45 -1.22
C THR A 169 -15.99 9.49 -2.40
N GLY A 170 -15.74 8.20 -2.15
CA GLY A 170 -15.50 7.21 -3.19
C GLY A 170 -14.19 7.45 -3.98
N GLN A 171 -13.38 8.43 -3.57
CA GLN A 171 -12.11 8.71 -4.22
C GLN A 171 -11.13 7.57 -3.99
N THR A 172 -10.41 7.20 -5.04
CA THR A 172 -9.39 6.15 -4.99
C THR A 172 -8.01 6.77 -5.11
N GLN A 173 -7.19 6.56 -4.10
CA GLN A 173 -5.75 6.82 -4.17
C GLN A 173 -5.07 5.57 -4.69
N ARG A 174 -4.13 5.72 -5.63
CA ARG A 174 -3.37 4.62 -6.24
C ARG A 174 -1.89 4.79 -5.98
N THR A 175 -1.24 3.70 -5.60
CA THR A 175 0.21 3.63 -5.44
C THR A 175 0.73 2.45 -6.25
N LEU A 176 1.36 2.73 -7.39
CA LEU A 176 2.08 1.75 -8.18
C LEU A 176 3.43 1.47 -7.50
N LEU A 177 3.85 0.22 -7.49
CA LEU A 177 5.05 -0.25 -6.81
C LEU A 177 5.92 -1.08 -7.75
N ALA A 178 7.20 -1.18 -7.42
CA ALA A 178 8.15 -2.07 -8.08
C ALA A 178 8.10 -1.97 -9.62
N SER A 179 7.87 -3.08 -10.32
CA SER A 179 7.85 -3.09 -11.80
C SER A 179 6.74 -2.22 -12.38
N ALA A 180 5.59 -2.08 -11.72
CA ALA A 180 4.52 -1.19 -12.18
C ALA A 180 4.89 0.29 -12.03
N ALA A 181 5.61 0.65 -10.97
CA ALA A 181 6.13 2.01 -10.83
C ALA A 181 7.14 2.36 -11.93
N LEU A 182 8.04 1.44 -12.25
CA LEU A 182 9.01 1.62 -13.34
C LEU A 182 8.32 1.70 -14.71
N ALA A 183 7.35 0.82 -14.97
CA ALA A 183 6.60 0.82 -16.22
C ALA A 183 5.72 2.06 -16.41
N SER A 184 5.44 2.82 -15.34
CA SER A 184 4.67 4.06 -15.42
C SER A 184 5.46 5.25 -15.95
N ASP A 185 6.77 5.11 -16.12
CA ASP A 185 7.61 6.18 -16.64
C ASP A 185 7.20 6.54 -18.08
N GLY A 186 7.06 7.83 -18.34
CA GLY A 186 6.58 8.32 -19.62
C GLY A 186 5.10 8.06 -19.95
N GLN A 187 4.36 7.36 -19.07
CA GLN A 187 2.94 7.08 -19.29
C GLN A 187 2.06 8.27 -18.89
N ALA A 188 0.97 8.46 -19.65
CA ALA A 188 -0.06 9.44 -19.32
C ALA A 188 -0.81 9.04 -18.04
N LEU A 189 -1.33 10.02 -17.30
CA LEU A 189 -2.03 9.78 -16.03
C LEU A 189 -3.23 8.82 -16.19
N GLU A 190 -3.91 8.90 -17.33
CA GLU A 190 -5.10 8.11 -17.66
C GLU A 190 -4.78 6.62 -17.84
N ALA A 191 -3.54 6.27 -18.20
CA ALA A 191 -3.09 4.89 -18.38
C ALA A 191 -2.73 4.20 -17.06
N LEU A 192 -2.39 4.97 -16.02
CA LEU A 192 -1.86 4.42 -14.77
C LEU A 192 -2.87 3.54 -14.00
N PRO A 193 -4.20 3.79 -14.00
CA PRO A 193 -5.14 2.86 -13.38
C PRO A 193 -5.13 1.46 -14.00
N ALA A 194 -5.06 1.35 -15.33
CA ALA A 194 -4.98 0.07 -16.02
C ALA A 194 -3.65 -0.65 -15.71
N LEU A 195 -2.54 0.10 -15.74
CA LEU A 195 -1.23 -0.42 -15.36
C LEU A 195 -1.19 -0.91 -13.90
N CYS A 196 -1.86 -0.21 -12.98
CA CYS A 196 -2.02 -0.60 -11.59
C CYS A 196 -2.67 -1.98 -11.46
N ARG A 197 -3.78 -2.20 -12.18
CA ARG A 197 -4.53 -3.45 -12.13
C ARG A 197 -3.92 -4.57 -12.97
N GLY A 198 -2.87 -4.27 -13.74
CA GLY A 198 -2.24 -5.23 -14.62
C GLY A 198 -3.11 -5.59 -15.84
N GLU A 199 -3.88 -4.63 -16.33
CA GLU A 199 -4.76 -4.76 -17.51
C GLU A 199 -4.01 -4.49 -18.81
N VAL A 200 -2.76 -4.06 -18.73
CA VAL A 200 -1.81 -3.78 -19.83
C VAL A 200 -0.48 -4.44 -19.59
#